data_9f226a982741858e4c3fee2e4b590372
#
_entry.id   9f226a982741858e4c3fee2e4b590372
#
_cell.length_a   1.000
_cell.length_b   1.000
_cell.length_c   1.000
_cell.angle_alpha   90.00
_cell.angle_beta   90.00
_cell.angle_gamma   90.00
#
_symmetry.space_group_name_H-M   'P 1'
#
loop_
_entity.id
_entity.type
_entity.pdbx_description
1 polymer ?
#
loop_
_entity_poly.entity_id
_entity_poly.type
_entity_poly.pdbx_seq_one_letter_code
_entity_poly.pdbx_strand_id
1 'polypeptide(L)'
;DGQALTFTIVNKPSWAQFNSATGRLYGTPASGSVGSTSNIVISASDGQDSVSLPAFSLAVVSPAPQGSATLSWLPPTSNVDGTPVTNLAGYRVKYGQVASNLTESLSVPHPDVTTVAIENLSAGTWYFAVSAYTTANVESDLSNLAQKTLN
;
A
#
# COMPACT_ATOMS: atom_id res chain seq x y z
N ASP A 1 -10.90 -7.85 -45.48
CA ASP A 1 -9.58 -8.40 -45.42
C ASP A 1 -9.58 -9.52 -44.42
N GLY A 2 -9.38 -9.79 -43.38
CA GLY A 2 -9.37 -10.99 -42.51
C GLY A 2 -8.00 -11.63 -42.37
N GLN A 3 -6.93 -10.87 -42.69
CA GLN A 3 -5.55 -11.31 -42.53
C GLN A 3 -5.13 -11.27 -41.07
N ALA A 4 -4.33 -12.24 -40.64
CA ALA A 4 -3.81 -12.28 -39.27
C ALA A 4 -2.78 -11.19 -39.09
N LEU A 5 -2.97 -10.38 -38.03
CA LEU A 5 -2.00 -9.35 -37.64
C LEU A 5 -0.82 -9.99 -36.91
N THR A 6 0.38 -9.52 -37.24
CA THR A 6 1.61 -9.82 -36.52
C THR A 6 2.15 -8.54 -35.89
N PHE A 7 2.54 -8.62 -34.62
CA PHE A 7 3.06 -7.49 -33.87
C PHE A 7 4.57 -7.59 -33.68
N THR A 8 5.24 -6.45 -33.74
CA THR A 8 6.66 -6.31 -33.46
C THR A 8 6.89 -5.23 -32.42
N ILE A 9 8.02 -5.29 -31.73
CA ILE A 9 8.40 -4.29 -30.73
C ILE A 9 9.88 -3.94 -30.87
N VAL A 10 10.20 -2.66 -30.74
CA VAL A 10 11.56 -2.12 -30.72
C VAL A 10 11.84 -1.53 -29.35
N ASN A 11 13.10 -1.61 -28.88
CA ASN A 11 13.56 -1.12 -27.58
C ASN A 11 12.82 -1.69 -26.38
N LYS A 12 12.40 -2.94 -26.46
CA LYS A 12 11.79 -3.66 -25.33
C LYS A 12 12.76 -3.77 -24.14
N PRO A 13 12.33 -3.47 -22.89
CA PRO A 13 13.16 -3.71 -21.72
C PRO A 13 13.59 -5.17 -21.63
N SER A 14 14.80 -5.43 -21.14
CA SER A 14 15.37 -6.79 -21.05
C SER A 14 14.56 -7.74 -20.19
N TRP A 15 13.92 -7.24 -19.13
CA TRP A 15 13.08 -8.01 -18.21
C TRP A 15 11.68 -8.31 -18.75
N ALA A 16 11.24 -7.60 -19.80
CA ALA A 16 9.90 -7.74 -20.36
C ALA A 16 9.85 -8.81 -21.47
N GLN A 17 8.70 -9.42 -21.62
CA GLN A 17 8.34 -10.35 -22.70
C GLN A 17 7.33 -9.70 -23.64
N PHE A 18 7.30 -10.14 -24.88
CA PHE A 18 6.37 -9.63 -25.89
C PHE A 18 5.76 -10.78 -26.66
N ASN A 19 4.44 -10.77 -26.80
CA ASN A 19 3.72 -11.74 -27.60
C ASN A 19 3.40 -11.15 -28.98
N SER A 20 4.03 -11.67 -30.03
CA SER A 20 3.88 -11.16 -31.39
C SER A 20 2.52 -11.47 -32.03
N ALA A 21 1.74 -12.41 -31.49
CA ALA A 21 0.40 -12.71 -32.00
C ALA A 21 -0.68 -11.79 -31.42
N THR A 22 -0.44 -11.21 -30.24
CA THR A 22 -1.44 -10.41 -29.52
C THR A 22 -0.99 -8.95 -29.28
N GLY A 23 0.26 -8.61 -29.57
CA GLY A 23 0.84 -7.28 -29.28
C GLY A 23 1.06 -6.99 -27.78
N ARG A 24 0.93 -7.99 -26.91
CA ARG A 24 1.01 -7.82 -25.47
C ARG A 24 2.47 -7.74 -25.00
N LEU A 25 2.80 -6.62 -24.34
CA LEU A 25 4.04 -6.47 -23.55
C LEU A 25 3.73 -6.79 -22.09
N TYR A 26 4.52 -7.66 -21.45
CA TYR A 26 4.29 -8.10 -20.08
C TYR A 26 5.60 -8.56 -19.41
N GLY A 27 5.58 -8.66 -18.08
CA GLY A 27 6.70 -9.14 -17.29
C GLY A 27 6.72 -8.51 -15.91
N THR A 28 7.57 -9.02 -15.03
CA THR A 28 7.81 -8.49 -13.69
C THR A 28 9.25 -8.03 -13.59
N PRO A 29 9.51 -6.71 -13.44
CA PRO A 29 10.86 -6.21 -13.27
C PRO A 29 11.45 -6.68 -11.93
N ALA A 30 12.70 -7.08 -11.92
CA ALA A 30 13.46 -7.34 -10.70
C ALA A 30 13.96 -6.02 -10.08
N SER A 31 14.44 -6.07 -8.83
CA SER A 31 14.97 -4.89 -8.13
C SER A 31 16.10 -4.16 -8.89
N GLY A 32 16.93 -4.91 -9.63
CA GLY A 32 17.98 -4.35 -10.49
C GLY A 32 17.48 -3.71 -11.79
N SER A 33 16.18 -3.74 -12.07
CA SER A 33 15.59 -3.17 -13.29
C SER A 33 15.09 -1.73 -13.12
N VAL A 34 15.37 -1.10 -11.98
CA VAL A 34 15.01 0.30 -11.72
C VAL A 34 15.66 1.21 -12.76
N GLY A 35 14.85 2.07 -13.37
CA GLY A 35 15.30 2.96 -14.44
C GLY A 35 14.23 3.18 -15.50
N SER A 36 14.57 3.86 -16.58
CA SER A 36 13.64 4.16 -17.66
C SER A 36 14.14 3.57 -18.99
N THR A 37 13.21 2.96 -19.73
CA THR A 37 13.42 2.54 -21.12
C THR A 37 12.58 3.43 -22.03
N SER A 38 13.22 4.15 -22.91
CA SER A 38 12.57 5.12 -23.82
C SER A 38 12.48 4.58 -25.25
N ASN A 39 11.69 5.26 -26.07
CA ASN A 39 11.53 4.97 -27.50
C ASN A 39 11.06 3.53 -27.77
N ILE A 40 10.20 3.00 -26.92
CA ILE A 40 9.54 1.72 -27.16
C ILE A 40 8.49 1.95 -28.24
N VAL A 41 8.54 1.18 -29.32
CA VAL A 41 7.59 1.26 -30.42
C VAL A 41 7.00 -0.12 -30.69
N ILE A 42 5.69 -0.22 -30.72
CA ILE A 42 4.96 -1.42 -31.13
C ILE A 42 4.35 -1.16 -32.51
N SER A 43 4.53 -2.09 -33.43
CA SER A 43 3.99 -2.03 -34.77
C SER A 43 3.14 -3.26 -35.07
N ALA A 44 2.10 -3.10 -35.87
CA ALA A 44 1.25 -4.17 -36.38
C ALA A 44 1.40 -4.24 -37.90
N SER A 45 1.43 -5.47 -38.45
CA SER A 45 1.48 -5.71 -39.89
C SER A 45 0.57 -6.89 -40.26
N ASP A 46 -0.07 -6.81 -41.40
CA ASP A 46 -0.82 -7.87 -42.03
C ASP A 46 -0.03 -8.65 -43.12
N GLY A 47 1.28 -8.29 -43.23
CA GLY A 47 2.19 -8.83 -44.22
C GLY A 47 2.31 -8.02 -45.52
N GLN A 48 1.46 -7.01 -45.73
CA GLN A 48 1.54 -6.04 -46.83
C GLN A 48 1.77 -4.64 -46.34
N ASP A 49 0.98 -4.21 -45.38
CA ASP A 49 1.08 -2.90 -44.72
C ASP A 49 1.51 -3.01 -43.27
N SER A 50 2.01 -1.93 -42.74
CA SER A 50 2.37 -1.86 -41.32
C SER A 50 2.08 -0.46 -40.73
N VAL A 51 1.62 -0.46 -39.48
CA VAL A 51 1.36 0.77 -38.72
C VAL A 51 2.03 0.66 -37.35
N SER A 52 2.62 1.77 -36.90
CA SER A 52 3.29 1.85 -35.62
C SER A 52 2.53 2.76 -34.67
N LEU A 53 2.49 2.38 -33.39
CA LEU A 53 2.08 3.28 -32.32
C LEU A 53 3.13 4.38 -32.13
N PRO A 54 2.75 5.56 -31.59
CA PRO A 54 3.73 6.54 -31.14
C PRO A 54 4.70 5.90 -30.15
N ALA A 55 5.97 6.35 -30.18
CA ALA A 55 6.97 5.90 -29.23
C ALA A 55 6.55 6.27 -27.80
N PHE A 56 6.73 5.35 -26.87
CA PHE A 56 6.45 5.55 -25.44
C PHE A 56 7.64 5.18 -24.56
N SER A 57 7.59 5.56 -23.30
CA SER A 57 8.59 5.22 -22.29
C SER A 57 7.95 4.44 -21.15
N LEU A 58 8.73 3.55 -20.54
CA LEU A 58 8.35 2.76 -19.40
C LEU A 58 9.37 2.95 -18.27
N ALA A 59 8.90 3.43 -17.11
CA ALA A 59 9.73 3.63 -15.94
C ALA A 59 9.47 2.51 -14.90
N VAL A 60 10.54 1.91 -14.40
CA VAL A 60 10.52 1.03 -13.23
C VAL A 60 11.04 1.82 -12.06
N VAL A 61 10.23 1.99 -11.04
CA VAL A 61 10.59 2.71 -9.82
C VAL A 61 10.83 1.72 -8.67
N SER A 62 11.79 2.04 -7.80
CA SER A 62 11.94 1.29 -6.54
C SER A 62 10.72 1.53 -5.67
N PRO A 63 10.19 0.50 -4.98
CA PRO A 63 9.19 0.74 -3.94
C PRO A 63 9.78 1.67 -2.88
N ALA A 64 8.97 2.59 -2.38
CA ALA A 64 9.36 3.46 -1.28
C ALA A 64 9.79 2.61 -0.07
N PRO A 65 10.83 3.01 0.69
CA PRO A 65 11.16 2.38 1.96
C PRO A 65 9.93 2.32 2.86
N GLN A 66 9.66 1.16 3.44
CA GLN A 66 8.56 0.97 4.36
C GLN A 66 9.12 0.66 5.74
N GLY A 67 8.57 1.32 6.75
CA GLY A 67 8.94 1.12 8.13
C GLY A 67 7.82 0.51 8.94
N SER A 68 8.04 0.36 10.25
CA SER A 68 7.04 -0.12 11.18
C SER A 68 7.02 0.74 12.44
N ALA A 69 5.88 0.73 13.14
CA ALA A 69 5.74 1.32 14.47
C ALA A 69 5.15 0.29 15.42
N THR A 70 5.80 0.05 16.54
CA THR A 70 5.23 -0.76 17.62
C THR A 70 4.62 0.18 18.65
N LEU A 71 3.34 -0.04 18.95
CA LEU A 71 2.59 0.70 19.97
C LEU A 71 2.36 -0.19 21.17
N SER A 72 2.38 0.42 22.35
CA SER A 72 1.98 -0.22 23.61
C SER A 72 1.14 0.75 24.42
N TRP A 73 0.12 0.23 25.10
CA TRP A 73 -0.79 1.00 25.94
C TRP A 73 -1.15 0.26 27.22
N LEU A 74 -1.72 0.99 28.18
CA LEU A 74 -2.27 0.41 29.39
C LEU A 74 -3.78 0.23 29.21
N PRO A 75 -4.35 -0.94 29.60
CA PRO A 75 -5.80 -1.14 29.58
C PRO A 75 -6.50 -0.15 30.53
N PRO A 76 -7.69 0.35 30.17
CA PRO A 76 -8.50 1.13 31.11
C PRO A 76 -8.97 0.22 32.27
N THR A 77 -8.91 0.74 33.48
CA THR A 77 -9.37 0.05 34.70
C THR A 77 -10.73 0.52 35.15
N SER A 78 -11.17 1.70 34.70
CA SER A 78 -12.44 2.31 35.09
C SER A 78 -13.15 2.94 33.91
N ASN A 79 -14.47 2.97 33.97
CA ASN A 79 -15.34 3.72 33.09
C ASN A 79 -15.30 5.22 33.44
N VAL A 80 -15.89 6.07 32.58
CA VAL A 80 -15.96 7.54 32.79
C VAL A 80 -16.70 7.91 34.11
N ASP A 81 -17.64 7.08 34.53
CA ASP A 81 -18.38 7.25 35.78
C ASP A 81 -17.63 6.72 37.04
N GLY A 82 -16.40 6.22 36.87
CA GLY A 82 -15.55 5.70 37.94
C GLY A 82 -15.80 4.23 38.28
N THR A 83 -16.78 3.56 37.67
CA THR A 83 -17.02 2.13 37.88
C THR A 83 -15.94 1.26 37.21
N PRO A 84 -15.62 0.06 37.75
CA PRO A 84 -14.65 -0.82 37.09
C PRO A 84 -15.08 -1.24 35.67
N VAL A 85 -14.15 -1.33 34.75
CA VAL A 85 -14.39 -1.87 33.40
C VAL A 85 -14.45 -3.40 33.49
N THR A 86 -15.60 -4.00 33.20
CA THR A 86 -15.83 -5.47 33.27
C THR A 86 -16.17 -6.08 31.91
N ASN A 87 -16.39 -5.26 30.91
CA ASN A 87 -16.90 -5.65 29.60
C ASN A 87 -16.00 -5.18 28.43
N LEU A 88 -14.70 -4.99 28.66
CA LEU A 88 -13.74 -4.63 27.64
C LEU A 88 -13.67 -5.75 26.60
N ALA A 89 -13.83 -5.38 25.31
CA ALA A 89 -13.78 -6.32 24.19
C ALA A 89 -12.49 -6.19 23.36
N GLY A 90 -11.85 -5.01 23.39
CA GLY A 90 -10.63 -4.78 22.64
C GLY A 90 -10.33 -3.30 22.44
N TYR A 91 -9.51 -3.02 21.44
CA TYR A 91 -9.00 -1.68 21.15
C TYR A 91 -9.10 -1.36 19.67
N ARG A 92 -9.14 -0.07 19.34
CA ARG A 92 -8.94 0.46 18.00
C ARG A 92 -7.76 1.40 18.00
N VAL A 93 -6.76 1.06 17.21
CA VAL A 93 -5.63 1.96 16.95
C VAL A 93 -5.96 2.79 15.74
N LYS A 94 -5.99 4.10 15.89
CA LYS A 94 -6.13 5.07 14.79
C LYS A 94 -4.77 5.69 14.51
N TYR A 95 -4.44 5.85 13.23
CA TYR A 95 -3.15 6.39 12.83
C TYR A 95 -3.21 7.13 11.49
N GLY A 96 -2.23 7.99 11.23
CA GLY A 96 -2.14 8.80 10.02
C GLY A 96 -0.95 9.74 10.04
N GLN A 97 -0.69 10.39 8.92
CA GLN A 97 0.41 11.36 8.81
C GLN A 97 0.01 12.80 9.21
N VAL A 98 -1.25 13.04 9.54
CA VAL A 98 -1.74 14.33 10.00
C VAL A 98 -2.31 14.17 11.41
N ALA A 99 -1.74 14.87 12.38
CA ALA A 99 -2.09 14.74 13.80
C ALA A 99 -3.58 14.99 14.11
N SER A 100 -4.22 15.90 13.39
CA SER A 100 -5.65 16.22 13.54
C SER A 100 -6.58 15.32 12.73
N ASN A 101 -6.04 14.40 11.92
CA ASN A 101 -6.83 13.54 11.03
C ASN A 101 -6.15 12.17 10.86
N LEU A 102 -6.49 11.24 11.74
CA LEU A 102 -6.02 9.85 11.70
C LEU A 102 -6.94 9.04 10.77
N THR A 103 -6.52 8.86 9.53
CA THR A 103 -7.34 8.24 8.46
C THR A 103 -7.39 6.74 8.49
N GLU A 104 -6.36 6.11 9.07
CA GLU A 104 -6.21 4.66 9.12
C GLU A 104 -6.69 4.10 10.47
N SER A 105 -7.13 2.85 10.47
CA SER A 105 -7.60 2.18 11.68
C SER A 105 -7.24 0.70 11.68
N LEU A 106 -6.73 0.21 12.83
CA LEU A 106 -6.49 -1.20 13.09
C LEU A 106 -7.33 -1.65 14.29
N SER A 107 -8.16 -2.68 14.12
CA SER A 107 -8.92 -3.28 15.21
C SER A 107 -8.12 -4.38 15.91
N VAL A 108 -8.11 -4.36 17.23
CA VAL A 108 -7.48 -5.35 18.10
C VAL A 108 -8.58 -5.97 18.98
N PRO A 109 -9.29 -7.04 18.51
CA PRO A 109 -10.46 -7.61 19.18
C PRO A 109 -10.07 -8.56 20.33
N HIS A 110 -9.09 -8.17 21.13
CA HIS A 110 -8.57 -8.92 22.25
C HIS A 110 -8.22 -7.95 23.39
N PRO A 111 -8.92 -7.99 24.52
CA PRO A 111 -8.69 -7.06 25.63
C PRO A 111 -7.33 -7.24 26.32
N ASP A 112 -6.73 -8.44 26.22
CA ASP A 112 -5.43 -8.76 26.81
C ASP A 112 -4.24 -8.35 25.93
N VAL A 113 -4.49 -7.98 24.67
CA VAL A 113 -3.45 -7.51 23.75
C VAL A 113 -3.27 -6.02 23.91
N THR A 114 -2.13 -5.61 24.46
CA THR A 114 -1.79 -4.21 24.76
C THR A 114 -0.58 -3.72 23.97
N THR A 115 -0.15 -4.50 22.97
CA THR A 115 0.97 -4.14 22.08
C THR A 115 0.65 -4.64 20.68
N VAL A 116 0.91 -3.79 19.66
CA VAL A 116 0.73 -4.13 18.26
C VAL A 116 1.81 -3.45 17.41
N ALA A 117 2.28 -4.15 16.38
CA ALA A 117 3.13 -3.56 15.34
C ALA A 117 2.26 -3.18 14.13
N ILE A 118 2.44 -1.97 13.64
CA ILE A 118 1.88 -1.49 12.37
C ILE A 118 3.03 -1.45 11.37
N GLU A 119 2.92 -2.24 10.34
CA GLU A 119 3.95 -2.41 9.32
C GLU A 119 3.58 -1.66 8.02
N ASN A 120 4.52 -1.63 7.08
CA ASN A 120 4.33 -1.05 5.75
C ASN A 120 3.99 0.45 5.78
N LEU A 121 4.51 1.17 6.77
CA LEU A 121 4.36 2.61 6.87
C LEU A 121 5.38 3.30 5.96
N SER A 122 4.92 4.23 5.13
CA SER A 122 5.80 5.06 4.29
C SER A 122 6.68 5.98 5.14
N ALA A 123 7.75 6.49 4.54
CA ALA A 123 8.57 7.53 5.17
C ALA A 123 7.70 8.75 5.53
N GLY A 124 8.04 9.41 6.63
CA GLY A 124 7.32 10.56 7.17
C GLY A 124 7.01 10.42 8.65
N THR A 125 6.35 11.44 9.22
CA THR A 125 5.90 11.41 10.61
C THR A 125 4.50 10.82 10.70
N TRP A 126 4.35 9.79 11.48
CA TRP A 126 3.09 9.11 11.77
C TRP A 126 2.63 9.42 13.19
N TYR A 127 1.35 9.62 13.34
CA TYR A 127 0.65 9.88 14.59
C TYR A 127 -0.28 8.73 14.91
N PHE A 128 -0.39 8.38 16.19
CA PHE A 128 -1.14 7.21 16.66
C PHE A 128 -1.92 7.57 17.90
N ALA A 129 -3.14 7.04 18.01
CA ALA A 129 -3.96 7.08 19.22
C ALA A 129 -4.74 5.79 19.34
N VAL A 130 -5.11 5.40 20.56
CA VAL A 130 -5.83 4.18 20.84
C VAL A 130 -7.13 4.52 21.58
N SER A 131 -8.22 3.88 21.21
CA SER A 131 -9.46 3.83 21.98
C SER A 131 -9.75 2.40 22.42
N ALA A 132 -10.43 2.24 23.53
CA ALA A 132 -10.94 0.98 24.01
C ALA A 132 -12.41 0.83 23.62
N TYR A 133 -12.89 -0.38 23.37
CA TYR A 133 -14.31 -0.61 23.14
C TYR A 133 -14.83 -1.81 23.93
N THR A 134 -16.11 -1.74 24.28
CA THR A 134 -16.80 -2.75 25.07
C THR A 134 -17.46 -3.84 24.20
N THR A 135 -17.95 -4.91 24.82
CA THR A 135 -18.74 -5.96 24.16
C THR A 135 -20.05 -5.43 23.55
N ALA A 136 -20.54 -4.27 24.01
CA ALA A 136 -21.67 -3.55 23.41
C ALA A 136 -21.23 -2.60 22.27
N ASN A 137 -19.96 -2.64 21.86
CA ASN A 137 -19.34 -1.80 20.84
C ASN A 137 -19.41 -0.28 21.16
N VAL A 138 -19.44 0.06 22.45
CA VAL A 138 -19.28 1.44 22.92
C VAL A 138 -17.79 1.73 23.00
N GLU A 139 -17.33 2.78 22.31
CA GLU A 139 -15.93 3.17 22.20
C GLU A 139 -15.61 4.35 23.13
N SER A 140 -14.45 4.32 23.76
CA SER A 140 -13.95 5.43 24.57
C SER A 140 -13.44 6.60 23.69
N ASP A 141 -13.15 7.73 24.32
CA ASP A 141 -12.33 8.77 23.71
C ASP A 141 -10.95 8.19 23.32
N LEU A 142 -10.28 8.87 22.39
CA LEU A 142 -8.92 8.53 22.00
C LEU A 142 -7.94 8.84 23.14
N SER A 143 -6.90 8.03 23.25
CA SER A 143 -5.76 8.31 24.13
C SER A 143 -5.05 9.59 23.72
N ASN A 144 -4.00 9.97 24.48
CA ASN A 144 -3.00 10.93 24.01
C ASN A 144 -2.41 10.49 22.67
N LEU A 145 -1.96 11.48 21.91
CA LEU A 145 -1.30 11.26 20.63
C LEU A 145 0.17 10.85 20.83
N ALA A 146 0.56 9.75 20.24
CA ALA A 146 1.95 9.34 20.07
C ALA A 146 2.42 9.63 18.65
N GLN A 147 3.72 9.77 18.43
CA GLN A 147 4.29 9.98 17.09
C GLN A 147 5.57 9.20 16.88
N LYS A 148 5.83 8.84 15.60
CA LYS A 148 7.07 8.23 15.13
C LYS A 148 7.42 8.75 13.74
N THR A 149 8.67 9.17 13.55
CA THR A 149 9.21 9.53 12.23
C THR A 149 9.95 8.33 11.65
N LEU A 150 9.64 8.00 10.40
CA LEU A 150 10.28 6.97 9.58
C LEU A 150 11.03 7.64 8.43
N ASN A 151 12.24 7.21 8.17
CA ASN A 151 13.13 7.73 7.11
C ASN A 151 13.18 6.77 5.93
#